data_d9575bd44ba4dc70985dfcbf1c2b5734
#
_entry.id   d9575bd44ba4dc70985dfcbf1c2b5734
#
_cell.length_a   1.000
_cell.length_b   1.000
_cell.length_c   1.000
_cell.angle_alpha   90.00
_cell.angle_beta   90.00
_cell.angle_gamma   90.00
#
_symmetry.space_group_name_H-M   'P 1'
#
loop_
_entity.id
_entity.type
_entity.pdbx_description
1 polymer ?
#
loop_
_entity_poly.entity_id
_entity_poly.type
_entity_poly.pdbx_seq_one_letter_code
_entity_poly.pdbx_strand_id
1 'polypeptide(L)'
;MLVAGFGKAACAMAVAMEECFRDSISRGIIIAPHGHCPEKHAFQKIRLYEGGHPIPDENGQAGTAEIIRLLKGSDEHSCIVCLISGGGSSLLVSPYKGVSLAEKKQVTALLLNAGAAINELNTVRKHLSSVKGGRLAKIAHPGRVVSLILSDVVGDKLDVIASGPTAPDDSTFDDAIHVIEKYKLTSRVPAAVMQFLAKGSKGLVPETPKKGDAVFERVDNIIIAGNRIALEAARAEGEHLGYKADMLTSELTGEAREAGRWLAHRAMSMKRSTCLVSGGETTVTVTGTGAGGRNLELALAFAMEIQGLPGITLLSAGTDGRDGSADVAGAVVDGGTIAGARARGLDPAEYLANNDSYAFFRQAGGLVITGPTGTNVMDIQVIIVDRSE
;
A
#
# COMPACT_ATOMS: atom_id res chain seq x y z
N MET A 1 -28.08 -5.16 -3.07
CA MET A 1 -26.72 -4.67 -2.83
C MET A 1 -25.96 -4.62 -4.14
N LEU A 2 -25.22 -3.52 -4.38
CA LEU A 2 -24.29 -3.37 -5.51
C LEU A 2 -22.85 -3.54 -5.00
N VAL A 3 -21.96 -4.13 -5.80
CA VAL A 3 -20.55 -4.31 -5.45
C VAL A 3 -19.66 -3.57 -6.46
N ALA A 4 -18.75 -2.74 -5.98
CA ALA A 4 -17.74 -2.06 -6.78
C ALA A 4 -16.36 -2.30 -6.17
N GLY A 5 -15.45 -3.01 -6.85
CA GLY A 5 -14.15 -3.36 -6.28
C GLY A 5 -12.98 -2.97 -7.18
N PHE A 6 -11.83 -2.64 -6.58
CA PHE A 6 -10.60 -2.34 -7.32
C PHE A 6 -9.36 -2.48 -6.41
N GLY A 7 -8.32 -3.05 -6.97
CA GLY A 7 -7.06 -3.29 -6.26
C GLY A 7 -6.54 -4.71 -6.43
N LYS A 8 -5.35 -4.96 -5.91
CA LYS A 8 -4.67 -6.26 -5.99
C LYS A 8 -5.47 -7.39 -5.33
N ALA A 9 -6.17 -7.10 -4.23
CA ALA A 9 -6.99 -8.07 -3.50
C ALA A 9 -8.47 -8.06 -3.93
N ALA A 10 -8.87 -7.23 -4.90
CA ALA A 10 -10.27 -7.09 -5.29
C ALA A 10 -10.92 -8.42 -5.69
N CYS A 11 -10.16 -9.32 -6.33
CA CYS A 11 -10.65 -10.63 -6.72
C CYS A 11 -10.96 -11.51 -5.50
N ALA A 12 -10.03 -11.66 -4.57
CA ALA A 12 -10.22 -12.45 -3.36
C ALA A 12 -11.35 -11.90 -2.47
N MET A 13 -11.43 -10.56 -2.33
CA MET A 13 -12.51 -9.90 -1.61
C MET A 13 -13.88 -10.14 -2.28
N ALA A 14 -13.93 -10.14 -3.61
CA ALA A 14 -15.17 -10.39 -4.36
C ALA A 14 -15.61 -11.86 -4.26
N VAL A 15 -14.68 -12.80 -4.25
CA VAL A 15 -14.97 -14.24 -3.97
C VAL A 15 -15.66 -14.37 -2.62
N ALA A 16 -15.05 -13.82 -1.56
CA ALA A 16 -15.64 -13.86 -0.22
C ALA A 16 -17.01 -13.18 -0.16
N MET A 17 -17.20 -12.07 -0.89
CA MET A 17 -18.50 -11.40 -0.99
C MET A 17 -19.56 -12.29 -1.65
N GLU A 18 -19.24 -12.99 -2.74
CA GLU A 18 -20.21 -13.91 -3.37
C GLU A 18 -20.48 -15.13 -2.51
N GLU A 19 -19.48 -15.66 -1.79
CA GLU A 19 -19.67 -16.79 -0.87
C GLU A 19 -20.60 -16.43 0.29
N CYS A 20 -20.40 -15.26 0.89
CA CYS A 20 -21.16 -14.85 2.08
C CYS A 20 -22.53 -14.22 1.77
N PHE A 21 -22.67 -13.50 0.63
CA PHE A 21 -23.80 -12.61 0.37
C PHE A 21 -24.43 -12.77 -1.00
N ARG A 22 -24.22 -13.90 -1.70
CA ARG A 22 -24.67 -14.15 -3.10
C ARG A 22 -26.09 -13.66 -3.39
N ASP A 23 -27.05 -14.06 -2.54
CA ASP A 23 -28.47 -13.76 -2.76
C ASP A 23 -28.80 -12.27 -2.54
N SER A 24 -27.98 -11.57 -1.79
CA SER A 24 -28.10 -10.15 -1.53
C SER A 24 -27.43 -9.29 -2.61
N ILE A 25 -26.52 -9.85 -3.39
CA ILE A 25 -25.84 -9.15 -4.48
C ILE A 25 -26.77 -9.13 -5.72
N SER A 26 -27.19 -7.94 -6.11
CA SER A 26 -27.92 -7.76 -7.36
C SER A 26 -26.98 -7.70 -8.57
N ARG A 27 -25.86 -6.99 -8.44
CA ARG A 27 -24.83 -6.83 -9.47
C ARG A 27 -23.54 -6.31 -8.87
N GLY A 28 -22.40 -6.72 -9.45
CA GLY A 28 -21.09 -6.20 -9.06
C GLY A 28 -20.13 -6.04 -10.24
N ILE A 29 -19.13 -5.17 -10.05
CA ILE A 29 -18.03 -4.96 -11.00
C ILE A 29 -16.75 -4.79 -10.18
N ILE A 30 -15.70 -5.54 -10.55
CA ILE A 30 -14.39 -5.41 -9.96
C ILE A 30 -13.31 -5.21 -11.03
N ILE A 31 -12.23 -4.51 -10.63
CA ILE A 31 -11.04 -4.28 -11.46
C ILE A 31 -9.82 -4.80 -10.68
N ALA A 32 -9.19 -5.85 -11.18
CA ALA A 32 -7.96 -6.43 -10.64
C ALA A 32 -6.79 -6.23 -11.62
N PRO A 33 -5.53 -6.35 -11.17
CA PRO A 33 -4.39 -6.36 -12.09
C PRO A 33 -4.45 -7.58 -13.02
N HIS A 34 -3.91 -7.44 -14.23
CA HIS A 34 -3.80 -8.55 -15.18
C HIS A 34 -3.20 -9.80 -14.51
N GLY A 35 -3.86 -10.95 -14.68
CA GLY A 35 -3.40 -12.24 -14.18
C GLY A 35 -3.45 -12.45 -12.66
N HIS A 36 -4.09 -11.54 -11.89
CA HIS A 36 -4.18 -11.67 -10.43
C HIS A 36 -5.43 -12.46 -9.95
N CYS A 37 -6.39 -12.68 -10.83
CA CYS A 37 -7.53 -13.51 -10.49
C CYS A 37 -7.27 -14.98 -10.90
N PRO A 38 -7.63 -15.96 -10.03
CA PRO A 38 -7.51 -17.38 -10.41
C PRO A 38 -8.36 -17.68 -11.64
N GLU A 39 -7.78 -18.34 -12.65
CA GLU A 39 -8.47 -18.69 -13.90
C GLU A 39 -9.76 -19.54 -13.71
N LYS A 40 -9.88 -20.23 -12.59
CA LYS A 40 -10.99 -21.15 -12.29
C LYS A 40 -12.17 -20.49 -11.57
N HIS A 41 -12.10 -19.22 -11.19
CA HIS A 41 -13.18 -18.60 -10.45
C HIS A 41 -14.17 -17.91 -11.40
N ALA A 42 -15.34 -18.50 -11.57
CA ALA A 42 -16.44 -17.92 -12.33
C ALA A 42 -17.39 -17.17 -11.38
N PHE A 43 -17.31 -15.86 -11.35
CA PHE A 43 -18.28 -15.03 -10.63
C PHE A 43 -19.69 -15.17 -11.22
N GLN A 44 -20.70 -15.21 -10.38
CA GLN A 44 -22.10 -15.32 -10.80
C GLN A 44 -22.81 -13.97 -10.90
N LYS A 45 -22.50 -13.05 -9.99
CA LYS A 45 -23.13 -11.72 -9.88
C LYS A 45 -22.15 -10.59 -10.15
N ILE A 46 -20.85 -10.85 -10.04
CA ILE A 46 -19.79 -9.87 -10.16
C ILE A 46 -19.07 -10.06 -11.50
N ARG A 47 -18.88 -8.96 -12.23
CA ARG A 47 -18.09 -8.97 -13.47
C ARG A 47 -16.66 -8.50 -13.19
N LEU A 48 -15.70 -9.29 -13.63
CA LEU A 48 -14.28 -8.96 -13.56
C LEU A 48 -13.85 -8.16 -14.79
N TYR A 49 -13.09 -7.10 -14.52
CA TYR A 49 -12.21 -6.42 -15.47
C TYR A 49 -10.76 -6.55 -15.00
N GLU A 50 -9.85 -6.72 -15.92
CA GLU A 50 -8.42 -6.69 -15.64
C GLU A 50 -7.82 -5.42 -16.20
N GLY A 51 -6.95 -4.77 -15.43
CA GLY A 51 -6.33 -3.49 -15.79
C GLY A 51 -4.85 -3.41 -15.45
N GLY A 52 -4.19 -2.39 -15.98
CA GLY A 52 -2.76 -2.15 -15.79
C GLY A 52 -2.42 -1.67 -14.37
N HIS A 53 -1.38 -2.29 -13.81
CA HIS A 53 -0.77 -1.91 -12.54
C HIS A 53 0.75 -2.15 -12.61
N PRO A 54 1.62 -1.22 -12.21
CA PRO A 54 1.32 0.11 -11.60
C PRO A 54 0.91 1.20 -12.59
N ILE A 55 1.06 0.98 -13.89
CA ILE A 55 0.71 1.95 -14.94
C ILE A 55 -0.73 1.68 -15.41
N PRO A 56 -1.66 2.66 -15.31
CA PRO A 56 -3.03 2.48 -15.73
C PRO A 56 -3.14 2.29 -17.26
N ASP A 57 -4.16 1.54 -17.70
CA ASP A 57 -4.45 1.27 -19.10
C ASP A 57 -5.92 1.51 -19.47
N GLU A 58 -6.24 1.29 -20.72
CA GLU A 58 -7.58 1.45 -21.29
C GLU A 58 -8.58 0.42 -20.73
N ASN A 59 -8.12 -0.78 -20.34
CA ASN A 59 -8.95 -1.80 -19.72
C ASN A 59 -9.43 -1.39 -18.34
N GLY A 60 -8.51 -0.83 -17.50
CA GLY A 60 -8.85 -0.23 -16.22
C GLY A 60 -9.84 0.94 -16.38
N GLN A 61 -9.66 1.76 -17.43
CA GLN A 61 -10.58 2.83 -17.76
C GLN A 61 -11.96 2.31 -18.16
N ALA A 62 -12.03 1.26 -18.95
CA ALA A 62 -13.29 0.61 -19.33
C ALA A 62 -14.04 0.02 -18.13
N GLY A 63 -13.32 -0.71 -17.25
CA GLY A 63 -13.89 -1.22 -16.00
C GLY A 63 -14.39 -0.11 -15.10
N THR A 64 -13.65 1.00 -15.00
CA THR A 64 -14.07 2.18 -14.22
C THR A 64 -15.33 2.84 -14.80
N ALA A 65 -15.47 2.90 -16.13
CA ALA A 65 -16.67 3.42 -16.76
C ALA A 65 -17.91 2.57 -16.43
N GLU A 66 -17.75 1.24 -16.34
CA GLU A 66 -18.84 0.34 -15.92
C GLU A 66 -19.19 0.52 -14.44
N ILE A 67 -18.19 0.69 -13.55
CA ILE A 67 -18.44 1.03 -12.14
C ILE A 67 -19.21 2.35 -12.04
N ILE A 68 -18.81 3.39 -12.76
CA ILE A 68 -19.52 4.67 -12.78
C ILE A 68 -20.99 4.49 -13.26
N ARG A 69 -21.19 3.68 -14.30
CA ARG A 69 -22.54 3.40 -14.82
C ARG A 69 -23.41 2.64 -13.81
N LEU A 70 -22.81 1.65 -13.12
CA LEU A 70 -23.46 0.89 -12.07
C LEU A 70 -23.91 1.82 -10.93
N LEU A 71 -23.02 2.70 -10.45
CA LEU A 71 -23.29 3.56 -9.30
C LEU A 71 -24.22 4.72 -9.60
N LYS A 72 -24.22 5.26 -10.83
CA LYS A 72 -25.18 6.30 -11.26
C LYS A 72 -26.64 5.86 -11.20
N GLY A 73 -26.91 4.55 -11.17
CA GLY A 73 -28.26 4.00 -11.00
C GLY A 73 -28.69 3.84 -9.54
N SER A 74 -27.88 4.30 -8.58
CA SER A 74 -28.20 4.18 -7.15
C SER A 74 -29.25 5.18 -6.71
N ASP A 75 -30.10 4.74 -5.79
CA ASP A 75 -31.10 5.52 -5.07
C ASP A 75 -30.84 5.49 -3.56
N GLU A 76 -31.74 6.10 -2.77
CA GLU A 76 -31.64 6.14 -1.32
C GLU A 76 -31.74 4.78 -0.61
N HIS A 77 -32.29 3.75 -1.28
CA HIS A 77 -32.43 2.38 -0.78
C HIS A 77 -31.25 1.50 -1.21
N SER A 78 -30.41 2.01 -2.09
CA SER A 78 -29.24 1.28 -2.60
C SER A 78 -28.15 1.16 -1.54
N CYS A 79 -27.69 -0.07 -1.30
CA CYS A 79 -26.48 -0.35 -0.52
C CYS A 79 -25.35 -0.72 -1.48
N ILE A 80 -24.28 0.05 -1.46
CA ILE A 80 -23.10 -0.14 -2.29
C ILE A 80 -21.95 -0.61 -1.40
N VAL A 81 -21.37 -1.77 -1.70
CA VAL A 81 -20.15 -2.25 -1.05
C VAL A 81 -18.96 -1.97 -1.96
N CYS A 82 -18.03 -1.13 -1.50
CA CYS A 82 -16.79 -0.86 -2.19
C CYS A 82 -15.66 -1.75 -1.61
N LEU A 83 -15.04 -2.58 -2.46
CA LEU A 83 -13.90 -3.42 -2.11
C LEU A 83 -12.63 -2.71 -2.57
N ILE A 84 -11.85 -2.19 -1.62
CA ILE A 84 -10.71 -1.31 -1.90
C ILE A 84 -9.43 -1.94 -1.36
N SER A 85 -8.40 -2.04 -2.20
CA SER A 85 -7.09 -2.54 -1.77
C SER A 85 -5.94 -1.86 -2.51
N GLY A 86 -4.72 -2.17 -2.15
CA GLY A 86 -3.50 -1.66 -2.76
C GLY A 86 -3.50 -1.77 -4.29
N GLY A 87 -2.89 -0.80 -4.95
CA GLY A 87 -2.92 -0.69 -6.42
C GLY A 87 -4.20 -0.08 -6.99
N GLY A 88 -5.25 0.12 -6.18
CA GLY A 88 -6.52 0.70 -6.61
C GLY A 88 -6.41 2.06 -7.30
N SER A 89 -5.36 2.83 -7.01
CA SER A 89 -5.15 4.14 -7.65
C SER A 89 -4.86 4.06 -9.15
N SER A 90 -4.23 3.00 -9.65
CA SER A 90 -4.00 2.78 -11.08
C SER A 90 -5.16 2.05 -11.75
N LEU A 91 -5.79 1.13 -11.04
CA LEU A 91 -6.88 0.30 -11.57
C LEU A 91 -8.19 1.09 -11.70
N LEU A 92 -8.59 1.86 -10.68
CA LEU A 92 -9.74 2.76 -10.74
C LEU A 92 -9.30 4.06 -11.42
N VAL A 93 -9.32 4.09 -12.75
CA VAL A 93 -8.86 5.22 -13.54
C VAL A 93 -9.94 5.77 -14.46
N SER A 94 -10.28 7.04 -14.25
CA SER A 94 -11.15 7.81 -15.13
C SER A 94 -10.67 9.27 -15.12
N PRO A 95 -9.96 9.72 -16.16
CA PRO A 95 -9.60 11.12 -16.29
C PRO A 95 -10.86 12.00 -16.35
N TYR A 96 -10.76 13.22 -15.84
CA TYR A 96 -11.86 14.17 -15.97
C TYR A 96 -12.07 14.58 -17.42
N LYS A 97 -13.31 14.96 -17.79
CA LYS A 97 -13.65 15.36 -19.16
C LYS A 97 -12.72 16.51 -19.63
N GLY A 98 -12.04 16.30 -20.74
CA GLY A 98 -11.08 17.25 -21.29
C GLY A 98 -9.61 16.94 -20.96
N VAL A 99 -9.34 15.87 -20.22
CA VAL A 99 -8.00 15.32 -19.97
C VAL A 99 -7.99 13.87 -20.45
N SER A 100 -7.03 13.49 -21.27
CA SER A 100 -6.87 12.11 -21.74
C SER A 100 -6.11 11.24 -20.71
N LEU A 101 -6.22 9.91 -20.83
CA LEU A 101 -5.44 8.97 -20.02
C LEU A 101 -3.92 9.16 -20.25
N ALA A 102 -3.52 9.39 -21.49
CA ALA A 102 -2.12 9.63 -21.86
C ALA A 102 -1.56 10.87 -21.17
N GLU A 103 -2.30 11.99 -21.19
CA GLU A 103 -1.89 13.22 -20.50
C GLU A 103 -1.80 13.04 -18.98
N LYS A 104 -2.75 12.33 -18.38
CA LYS A 104 -2.71 11.99 -16.94
C LYS A 104 -1.50 11.13 -16.60
N LYS A 105 -1.15 10.13 -17.43
CA LYS A 105 0.07 9.30 -17.28
C LYS A 105 1.33 10.16 -17.39
N GLN A 106 1.38 11.07 -18.38
CA GLN A 106 2.52 11.96 -18.59
C GLN A 106 2.76 12.86 -17.37
N VAL A 107 1.71 13.51 -16.83
CA VAL A 107 1.84 14.36 -15.64
C VAL A 107 2.31 13.56 -14.43
N THR A 108 1.77 12.36 -14.23
CA THR A 108 2.18 11.47 -13.14
C THR A 108 3.67 11.13 -13.26
N ALA A 109 4.15 10.77 -14.46
CA ALA A 109 5.56 10.46 -14.70
C ALA A 109 6.47 11.69 -14.50
N LEU A 110 6.05 12.87 -14.93
CA LEU A 110 6.80 14.12 -14.72
C LEU A 110 6.99 14.43 -13.24
N LEU A 111 5.94 14.28 -12.43
CA LEU A 111 5.99 14.51 -10.99
C LEU A 111 6.86 13.47 -10.27
N LEU A 112 6.74 12.20 -10.61
CA LEU A 112 7.58 11.13 -10.06
C LEU A 112 9.07 11.39 -10.36
N ASN A 113 9.38 11.70 -11.61
CA ASN A 113 10.77 11.99 -12.03
C ASN A 113 11.33 13.27 -11.38
N ALA A 114 10.47 14.18 -10.97
CA ALA A 114 10.87 15.38 -10.23
C ALA A 114 11.00 15.15 -8.72
N GLY A 115 10.72 13.95 -8.22
CA GLY A 115 10.81 13.61 -6.80
C GLY A 115 9.65 14.15 -5.96
N ALA A 116 8.47 14.33 -6.55
CA ALA A 116 7.29 14.80 -5.83
C ALA A 116 6.90 13.80 -4.72
N ALA A 117 6.60 14.32 -3.53
CA ALA A 117 6.10 13.52 -2.43
C ALA A 117 4.74 12.89 -2.77
N ILE A 118 4.45 11.74 -2.17
CA ILE A 118 3.21 10.99 -2.48
C ILE A 118 1.94 11.82 -2.27
N ASN A 119 1.90 12.67 -1.25
CA ASN A 119 0.76 13.53 -0.98
C ASN A 119 0.58 14.58 -2.10
N GLU A 120 1.66 15.19 -2.58
CA GLU A 120 1.64 16.16 -3.68
C GLU A 120 1.25 15.49 -5.00
N LEU A 121 1.80 14.31 -5.26
CA LEU A 121 1.41 13.51 -6.41
C LEU A 121 -0.10 13.20 -6.38
N ASN A 122 -0.63 12.77 -5.23
CA ASN A 122 -2.03 12.47 -5.07
C ASN A 122 -2.92 13.71 -5.20
N THR A 123 -2.49 14.88 -4.72
CA THR A 123 -3.19 16.15 -4.93
C THR A 123 -3.47 16.39 -6.41
N VAL A 124 -2.46 16.28 -7.27
CA VAL A 124 -2.64 16.44 -8.72
C VAL A 124 -3.49 15.31 -9.32
N ARG A 125 -3.24 14.05 -8.91
CA ARG A 125 -3.97 12.88 -9.42
C ARG A 125 -5.46 12.90 -9.08
N LYS A 126 -5.86 13.38 -7.89
CA LYS A 126 -7.24 13.53 -7.45
C LYS A 126 -7.97 14.57 -8.32
N HIS A 127 -7.34 15.72 -8.56
CA HIS A 127 -7.94 16.81 -9.35
C HIS A 127 -8.07 16.47 -10.83
N LEU A 128 -7.22 15.61 -11.39
CA LEU A 128 -7.34 15.12 -12.77
C LEU A 128 -8.26 13.91 -12.92
N SER A 129 -9.03 13.53 -11.90
CA SER A 129 -9.83 12.31 -11.88
C SER A 129 -11.30 12.57 -11.63
N SER A 130 -12.18 11.85 -12.30
CA SER A 130 -13.62 11.89 -12.06
C SER A 130 -14.10 10.93 -10.95
N VAL A 131 -13.20 10.13 -10.34
CA VAL A 131 -13.55 9.07 -9.37
C VAL A 131 -12.74 9.12 -8.08
N LYS A 132 -11.66 9.91 -8.01
CA LYS A 132 -10.80 10.03 -6.84
C LYS A 132 -11.22 11.22 -5.95
N GLY A 133 -10.63 11.32 -4.75
CA GLY A 133 -10.90 12.41 -3.82
C GLY A 133 -12.39 12.56 -3.51
N GLY A 134 -13.05 11.50 -3.07
CA GLY A 134 -14.48 11.48 -2.71
C GLY A 134 -15.46 11.45 -3.88
N ARG A 135 -14.99 11.57 -5.12
CA ARG A 135 -15.89 11.65 -6.28
C ARG A 135 -16.64 10.34 -6.57
N LEU A 136 -16.08 9.18 -6.21
CA LEU A 136 -16.79 7.91 -6.34
C LEU A 136 -18.00 7.86 -5.39
N ALA A 137 -17.82 8.30 -4.13
CA ALA A 137 -18.93 8.44 -3.19
C ALA A 137 -20.00 9.43 -3.70
N LYS A 138 -19.57 10.55 -4.29
CA LYS A 138 -20.49 11.52 -4.91
C LYS A 138 -21.30 10.92 -6.06
N ILE A 139 -20.69 10.04 -6.87
CA ILE A 139 -21.39 9.33 -7.95
C ILE A 139 -22.42 8.33 -7.40
N ALA A 140 -22.11 7.68 -6.27
CA ALA A 140 -22.98 6.71 -5.61
C ALA A 140 -24.11 7.35 -4.81
N HIS A 141 -23.98 8.64 -4.44
CA HIS A 141 -25.03 9.36 -3.70
C HIS A 141 -26.33 9.46 -4.52
N PRO A 142 -27.52 9.22 -3.90
CA PRO A 142 -27.82 9.14 -2.47
C PRO A 142 -27.73 7.73 -1.85
N GLY A 143 -27.23 6.72 -2.54
CA GLY A 143 -27.02 5.40 -2.01
C GLY A 143 -26.08 5.37 -0.80
N ARG A 144 -26.25 4.38 0.10
CA ARG A 144 -25.32 4.16 1.21
C ARG A 144 -24.07 3.41 0.71
N VAL A 145 -22.90 3.92 0.99
CA VAL A 145 -21.62 3.32 0.63
C VAL A 145 -20.96 2.72 1.86
N VAL A 146 -20.61 1.45 1.80
CA VAL A 146 -19.77 0.76 2.80
C VAL A 146 -18.50 0.32 2.10
N SER A 147 -17.37 0.96 2.43
CA SER A 147 -16.06 0.61 1.88
C SER A 147 -15.36 -0.37 2.81
N LEU A 148 -15.09 -1.58 2.32
CA LEU A 148 -14.23 -2.55 2.98
C LEU A 148 -12.81 -2.37 2.41
N ILE A 149 -11.88 -1.96 3.28
CA ILE A 149 -10.57 -1.49 2.86
C ILE A 149 -9.48 -2.42 3.40
N LEU A 150 -8.64 -2.96 2.51
CA LEU A 150 -7.37 -3.57 2.84
C LEU A 150 -6.28 -2.52 2.58
N SER A 151 -5.68 -2.01 3.65
CA SER A 151 -4.74 -0.90 3.58
C SER A 151 -3.29 -1.37 3.45
N ASP A 152 -2.59 -0.83 2.45
CA ASP A 152 -1.14 -0.92 2.26
C ASP A 152 -0.48 0.47 2.41
N VAL A 153 -1.10 1.37 3.16
CA VAL A 153 -0.63 2.74 3.38
C VAL A 153 -0.28 2.97 4.84
N VAL A 154 0.89 3.50 5.10
CA VAL A 154 1.34 3.85 6.46
C VAL A 154 0.37 4.84 7.11
N GLY A 155 -0.11 4.49 8.31
CA GLY A 155 -1.08 5.30 9.08
C GLY A 155 -2.51 5.23 8.54
N ASP A 156 -2.82 4.29 7.63
CA ASP A 156 -4.17 3.98 7.15
C ASP A 156 -4.97 5.21 6.67
N LYS A 157 -4.29 6.18 6.04
CA LYS A 157 -4.89 7.45 5.60
C LYS A 157 -5.87 7.20 4.45
N LEU A 158 -7.17 7.33 4.74
CA LEU A 158 -8.27 7.05 3.80
C LEU A 158 -8.20 7.89 2.51
N ASP A 159 -7.71 9.12 2.59
CA ASP A 159 -7.55 10.01 1.44
C ASP A 159 -6.35 9.65 0.55
N VAL A 160 -5.42 8.83 1.07
CA VAL A 160 -4.24 8.31 0.35
C VAL A 160 -4.54 6.94 -0.28
N ILE A 161 -5.22 6.03 0.45
CA ILE A 161 -5.57 4.70 -0.04
C ILE A 161 -6.37 4.81 -1.33
N ALA A 162 -5.87 4.21 -2.42
CA ALA A 162 -6.43 4.32 -3.77
C ALA A 162 -6.69 5.77 -4.24
N SER A 163 -6.05 6.79 -3.62
CA SER A 163 -6.31 8.23 -3.76
C SER A 163 -7.72 8.66 -3.31
N GLY A 164 -8.24 8.04 -2.26
CA GLY A 164 -9.45 8.46 -1.54
C GLY A 164 -10.74 8.48 -2.35
N PRO A 165 -11.15 7.42 -3.06
CA PRO A 165 -12.36 7.48 -3.89
C PRO A 165 -13.65 7.68 -3.09
N THR A 166 -13.67 7.23 -1.83
CA THR A 166 -14.81 7.33 -0.91
C THR A 166 -14.51 8.17 0.35
N ALA A 167 -13.39 8.89 0.35
CA ALA A 167 -12.97 9.75 1.46
C ALA A 167 -12.95 11.22 1.02
N PRO A 168 -13.19 12.19 1.93
CA PRO A 168 -13.05 13.60 1.63
C PRO A 168 -11.63 13.96 1.23
N ASP A 169 -11.49 15.00 0.44
CA ASP A 169 -10.20 15.52 -0.05
C ASP A 169 -10.02 16.96 0.40
N ASP A 170 -9.07 17.20 1.27
CA ASP A 170 -8.79 18.54 1.79
C ASP A 170 -8.02 19.41 0.79
N SER A 171 -7.39 18.83 -0.26
CA SER A 171 -6.65 19.56 -1.27
C SER A 171 -7.55 20.22 -2.32
N THR A 172 -7.05 21.26 -2.99
CA THR A 172 -7.77 22.10 -3.93
C THR A 172 -7.15 22.08 -5.33
N PHE A 173 -7.86 22.65 -6.34
CA PHE A 173 -7.27 22.88 -7.67
C PHE A 173 -6.06 23.81 -7.59
N ASP A 174 -6.06 24.78 -6.68
CA ASP A 174 -4.92 25.69 -6.48
C ASP A 174 -3.71 24.96 -5.93
N ASP A 175 -3.91 24.02 -4.99
CA ASP A 175 -2.83 23.16 -4.49
C ASP A 175 -2.24 22.30 -5.62
N ALA A 176 -3.09 21.75 -6.50
CA ALA A 176 -2.62 20.97 -7.64
C ALA A 176 -1.77 21.80 -8.62
N ILE A 177 -2.14 23.06 -8.86
CA ILE A 177 -1.35 24.01 -9.67
C ILE A 177 -0.05 24.32 -8.96
N HIS A 178 -0.10 24.66 -7.67
CA HIS A 178 1.08 24.97 -6.86
C HIS A 178 2.11 23.83 -6.86
N VAL A 179 1.67 22.58 -6.78
CA VAL A 179 2.57 21.41 -6.88
C VAL A 179 3.29 21.41 -8.24
N ILE A 180 2.60 21.64 -9.35
CA ILE A 180 3.22 21.67 -10.69
C ILE A 180 4.23 22.82 -10.79
N GLU A 181 3.94 23.97 -10.22
CA GLU A 181 4.83 25.15 -10.18
C GLU A 181 6.05 24.90 -9.30
N LYS A 182 5.88 24.35 -8.10
CA LYS A 182 6.95 23.98 -7.16
C LYS A 182 8.03 23.14 -7.82
N TYR A 183 7.62 22.18 -8.65
CA TYR A 183 8.54 21.31 -9.39
C TYR A 183 8.97 21.86 -10.74
N LYS A 184 8.61 23.12 -11.07
CA LYS A 184 8.97 23.82 -12.33
C LYS A 184 8.52 23.04 -13.57
N LEU A 185 7.34 22.40 -13.51
CA LEU A 185 6.83 21.55 -14.58
C LEU A 185 5.80 22.25 -15.48
N THR A 186 5.45 23.51 -15.24
CA THR A 186 4.38 24.25 -15.93
C THR A 186 4.52 24.22 -17.46
N SER A 187 5.74 24.33 -18.01
CA SER A 187 6.00 24.27 -19.45
C SER A 187 6.07 22.85 -20.02
N ARG A 188 6.13 21.82 -19.17
CA ARG A 188 6.28 20.41 -19.56
C ARG A 188 4.97 19.62 -19.45
N VAL A 189 4.05 20.10 -18.59
CA VAL A 189 2.71 19.53 -18.43
C VAL A 189 1.86 19.85 -19.66
N PRO A 190 1.05 18.92 -20.20
CA PRO A 190 0.18 19.16 -21.34
C PRO A 190 -0.72 20.38 -21.12
N ALA A 191 -0.87 21.20 -22.17
CA ALA A 191 -1.66 22.44 -22.10
C ALA A 191 -3.12 22.18 -21.69
N ALA A 192 -3.73 21.07 -22.12
CA ALA A 192 -5.09 20.68 -21.75
C ALA A 192 -5.22 20.46 -20.23
N VAL A 193 -4.21 19.86 -19.59
CA VAL A 193 -4.17 19.64 -18.13
C VAL A 193 -4.10 20.99 -17.40
N MET A 194 -3.18 21.87 -17.78
CA MET A 194 -3.07 23.21 -17.15
C MET A 194 -4.35 24.02 -17.33
N GLN A 195 -4.94 24.01 -18.53
CA GLN A 195 -6.22 24.70 -18.78
C GLN A 195 -7.35 24.11 -17.94
N PHE A 196 -7.39 22.79 -17.76
CA PHE A 196 -8.38 22.13 -16.93
C PHE A 196 -8.23 22.52 -15.46
N LEU A 197 -7.03 22.47 -14.89
CA LEU A 197 -6.75 22.88 -13.51
C LEU A 197 -7.08 24.36 -13.30
N ALA A 198 -6.71 25.25 -14.24
CA ALA A 198 -7.04 26.66 -14.18
C ALA A 198 -8.56 26.93 -14.26
N LYS A 199 -9.36 26.10 -14.96
CA LYS A 199 -10.82 26.16 -14.90
C LYS A 199 -11.36 25.77 -13.53
N GLY A 200 -10.75 24.75 -12.90
CA GLY A 200 -11.10 24.33 -11.54
C GLY A 200 -10.85 25.42 -10.52
N SER A 201 -9.65 26.02 -10.53
CA SER A 201 -9.26 27.15 -9.67
C SER A 201 -10.22 28.35 -9.80
N LYS A 202 -10.82 28.54 -10.98
CA LYS A 202 -11.84 29.60 -11.23
C LYS A 202 -13.28 29.17 -10.88
N GLY A 203 -13.47 28.00 -10.27
CA GLY A 203 -14.80 27.48 -9.93
C GLY A 203 -15.65 27.00 -11.11
N LEU A 204 -15.07 26.89 -12.32
CA LEU A 204 -15.76 26.41 -13.52
C LEU A 204 -15.85 24.88 -13.60
N VAL A 205 -15.13 24.18 -12.74
CA VAL A 205 -15.20 22.73 -12.51
C VAL A 205 -15.45 22.51 -11.03
N PRO A 206 -16.41 21.65 -10.65
CA PRO A 206 -16.67 21.37 -9.24
C PRO A 206 -15.44 20.81 -8.53
N GLU A 207 -15.18 21.33 -7.35
CA GLU A 207 -14.12 20.83 -6.48
C GLU A 207 -14.37 19.39 -6.03
N THR A 208 -13.32 18.71 -5.55
CA THR A 208 -13.47 17.44 -4.86
C THR A 208 -14.36 17.61 -3.62
N PRO A 209 -15.21 16.60 -3.27
CA PRO A 209 -15.99 16.66 -2.04
C PRO A 209 -15.12 16.86 -0.81
N LYS A 210 -15.53 17.79 0.05
CA LYS A 210 -14.81 18.21 1.26
C LYS A 210 -15.39 17.56 2.52
N LYS A 211 -14.63 17.57 3.60
CA LYS A 211 -15.14 17.17 4.90
C LYS A 211 -16.38 18.02 5.27
N GLY A 212 -17.48 17.35 5.63
CA GLY A 212 -18.76 18.00 5.91
C GLY A 212 -19.75 18.04 4.75
N ASP A 213 -19.34 17.66 3.53
CA ASP A 213 -20.29 17.47 2.43
C ASP A 213 -21.29 16.35 2.77
N ALA A 214 -22.57 16.57 2.48
CA ALA A 214 -23.67 15.62 2.74
C ALA A 214 -23.45 14.24 2.13
N VAL A 215 -22.64 14.15 1.08
CA VAL A 215 -22.22 12.89 0.47
C VAL A 215 -21.66 11.91 1.49
N PHE A 216 -20.90 12.39 2.48
CA PHE A 216 -20.20 11.54 3.45
C PHE A 216 -21.06 11.12 4.65
N GLU A 217 -22.26 11.67 4.82
CA GLU A 217 -23.21 11.23 5.86
C GLU A 217 -23.68 9.78 5.63
N ARG A 218 -23.56 9.28 4.41
CA ARG A 218 -23.95 7.92 4.02
C ARG A 218 -22.77 7.07 3.56
N VAL A 219 -21.57 7.38 4.01
CA VAL A 219 -20.34 6.66 3.67
C VAL A 219 -19.65 6.14 4.92
N ASP A 220 -19.52 4.83 5.01
CA ASP A 220 -18.77 4.15 6.06
C ASP A 220 -17.48 3.56 5.43
N ASN A 221 -16.31 4.04 5.82
CA ASN A 221 -15.03 3.48 5.43
C ASN A 221 -14.50 2.60 6.57
N ILE A 222 -14.35 1.30 6.32
CA ILE A 222 -13.95 0.30 7.31
C ILE A 222 -12.66 -0.36 6.86
N ILE A 223 -11.59 -0.19 7.62
CA ILE A 223 -10.32 -0.89 7.40
C ILE A 223 -10.47 -2.29 7.99
N ILE A 224 -10.58 -3.30 7.11
CA ILE A 224 -10.75 -4.71 7.50
C ILE A 224 -9.43 -5.45 7.62
N ALA A 225 -8.38 -4.95 6.97
CA ALA A 225 -7.01 -5.45 7.08
C ALA A 225 -6.04 -4.30 6.85
N GLY A 226 -4.95 -4.29 7.61
CA GLY A 226 -3.88 -3.29 7.56
C GLY A 226 -2.74 -3.71 8.47
N ASN A 227 -1.65 -2.95 8.43
CA ASN A 227 -0.45 -3.28 9.19
C ASN A 227 -0.73 -3.42 10.68
N ARG A 228 -1.44 -2.46 11.28
CA ARG A 228 -1.77 -2.47 12.70
C ARG A 228 -2.54 -3.73 13.12
N ILE A 229 -3.51 -4.19 12.31
CA ILE A 229 -4.29 -5.40 12.59
C ILE A 229 -3.39 -6.64 12.57
N ALA A 230 -2.46 -6.73 11.60
CA ALA A 230 -1.48 -7.80 11.54
C ALA A 230 -0.54 -7.80 12.76
N LEU A 231 -0.09 -6.62 13.20
CA LEU A 231 0.75 -6.47 14.38
C LEU A 231 0.02 -6.81 15.67
N GLU A 232 -1.27 -6.44 15.81
CA GLU A 232 -2.11 -6.82 16.96
C GLU A 232 -2.25 -8.34 17.04
N ALA A 233 -2.43 -9.03 15.91
CA ALA A 233 -2.45 -10.49 15.86
C ALA A 233 -1.09 -11.11 16.25
N ALA A 234 0.01 -10.58 15.73
CA ALA A 234 1.37 -11.03 16.09
C ALA A 234 1.67 -10.78 17.58
N ARG A 235 1.26 -9.65 18.14
CA ARG A 235 1.38 -9.34 19.56
C ARG A 235 0.60 -10.34 20.41
N ALA A 236 -0.66 -10.59 20.05
CA ALA A 236 -1.52 -11.53 20.77
C ALA A 236 -0.95 -12.97 20.76
N GLU A 237 -0.35 -13.40 19.64
CA GLU A 237 0.34 -14.69 19.57
C GLU A 237 1.59 -14.70 20.44
N GLY A 238 2.37 -13.62 20.48
CA GLY A 238 3.50 -13.47 21.41
C GLY A 238 3.07 -13.63 22.87
N GLU A 239 1.96 -13.03 23.29
CA GLU A 239 1.39 -13.17 24.61
C GLU A 239 0.93 -14.61 24.89
N HIS A 240 0.27 -15.26 23.91
CA HIS A 240 -0.15 -16.66 23.99
C HIS A 240 1.03 -17.60 24.21
N LEU A 241 2.18 -17.32 23.58
CA LEU A 241 3.41 -18.07 23.72
C LEU A 241 4.18 -17.76 25.03
N GLY A 242 3.67 -16.89 25.89
CA GLY A 242 4.20 -16.58 27.22
C GLY A 242 5.21 -15.42 27.25
N TYR A 243 5.34 -14.67 26.17
CA TYR A 243 6.17 -13.46 26.15
C TYR A 243 5.40 -12.24 26.65
N LYS A 244 6.11 -11.29 27.25
CA LYS A 244 5.58 -9.93 27.36
C LYS A 244 5.65 -9.28 25.99
N ALA A 245 4.51 -9.13 25.32
CA ALA A 245 4.48 -8.63 23.95
C ALA A 245 4.07 -7.15 23.89
N ASP A 246 4.89 -6.33 23.24
CA ASP A 246 4.66 -4.90 23.05
C ASP A 246 4.73 -4.53 21.56
N MET A 247 3.80 -3.68 21.08
CA MET A 247 3.86 -3.09 19.76
C MET A 247 4.64 -1.78 19.83
N LEU A 248 5.76 -1.70 19.09
CA LEU A 248 6.58 -0.48 19.02
C LEU A 248 5.95 0.59 18.14
N THR A 249 5.58 0.21 16.93
CA THR A 249 4.96 1.10 15.94
C THR A 249 4.36 0.31 14.79
N SER A 250 3.29 0.83 14.16
CA SER A 250 2.76 0.37 12.86
C SER A 250 3.11 1.34 11.72
N GLU A 251 3.99 2.31 11.98
CA GLU A 251 4.35 3.38 11.05
C GLU A 251 5.87 3.52 10.90
N LEU A 252 6.59 2.38 10.93
CA LEU A 252 8.04 2.36 10.74
C LEU A 252 8.37 2.82 9.32
N THR A 253 9.10 3.92 9.20
CA THR A 253 9.48 4.54 7.93
C THR A 253 10.92 4.99 7.95
N GLY A 254 11.41 5.52 6.84
CA GLY A 254 12.79 5.99 6.69
C GLY A 254 13.73 4.92 6.14
N GLU A 255 15.03 5.13 6.27
CA GLU A 255 16.06 4.26 5.72
C GLU A 255 16.10 2.91 6.44
N ALA A 256 16.02 1.81 5.71
CA ALA A 256 15.90 0.45 6.25
C ALA A 256 17.04 0.09 7.21
N ARG A 257 18.29 0.44 6.87
CA ARG A 257 19.45 0.17 7.73
C ARG A 257 19.40 0.96 9.05
N GLU A 258 18.88 2.17 9.04
CA GLU A 258 18.72 2.96 10.25
C GLU A 258 17.58 2.44 11.12
N ALA A 259 16.48 2.02 10.51
CA ALA A 259 15.40 1.32 11.20
C ALA A 259 15.90 0.03 11.87
N GLY A 260 16.74 -0.76 11.17
CA GLY A 260 17.37 -1.96 11.72
C GLY A 260 18.21 -1.69 12.96
N ARG A 261 19.05 -0.66 12.92
CA ARG A 261 19.86 -0.22 14.08
C ARG A 261 18.96 0.23 15.24
N TRP A 262 17.95 1.03 14.96
CA TRP A 262 17.01 1.50 15.98
C TRP A 262 16.28 0.33 16.67
N LEU A 263 15.81 -0.65 15.90
CA LEU A 263 15.16 -1.86 16.43
C LEU A 263 16.15 -2.69 17.28
N ALA A 264 17.42 -2.83 16.87
CA ALA A 264 18.43 -3.53 17.62
C ALA A 264 18.69 -2.86 18.99
N HIS A 265 18.83 -1.55 19.03
CA HIS A 265 19.00 -0.80 20.27
C HIS A 265 17.79 -0.95 21.20
N ARG A 266 16.56 -0.99 20.64
CA ARG A 266 15.36 -1.27 21.42
C ARG A 266 15.40 -2.69 22.00
N ALA A 267 15.73 -3.69 21.20
CA ALA A 267 15.84 -5.08 21.65
C ALA A 267 16.89 -5.26 22.76
N MET A 268 18.06 -4.61 22.60
CA MET A 268 19.13 -4.66 23.60
C MET A 268 18.74 -4.08 24.96
N SER A 269 17.81 -3.13 24.98
CA SER A 269 17.31 -2.51 26.22
C SER A 269 16.20 -3.32 26.91
N MET A 270 15.70 -4.39 26.27
CA MET A 270 14.59 -5.18 26.81
C MET A 270 15.07 -6.26 27.78
N LYS A 271 14.17 -6.62 28.68
CA LYS A 271 14.35 -7.75 29.58
C LYS A 271 14.05 -9.07 28.89
N ARG A 272 14.40 -10.18 29.56
CA ARG A 272 14.06 -11.54 29.13
C ARG A 272 12.56 -11.73 28.89
N SER A 273 12.24 -12.69 28.02
CA SER A 273 10.87 -13.10 27.66
C SER A 273 10.03 -11.94 27.11
N THR A 274 10.64 -11.11 26.25
CA THR A 274 9.94 -9.99 25.57
C THR A 274 9.78 -10.30 24.09
N CYS A 275 8.58 -10.05 23.55
CA CYS A 275 8.29 -10.01 22.13
C CYS A 275 7.98 -8.57 21.75
N LEU A 276 8.75 -8.01 20.80
CA LEU A 276 8.45 -6.69 20.24
C LEU A 276 7.96 -6.88 18.80
N VAL A 277 6.87 -6.21 18.47
CA VAL A 277 6.37 -6.18 17.09
C VAL A 277 6.40 -4.76 16.54
N SER A 278 6.79 -4.62 15.29
CA SER A 278 6.73 -3.35 14.56
C SER A 278 6.37 -3.61 13.11
N GLY A 279 5.93 -2.58 12.42
CA GLY A 279 5.65 -2.66 11.00
C GLY A 279 5.50 -1.29 10.38
N GLY A 280 5.34 -1.26 9.08
CA GLY A 280 5.30 -0.07 8.26
C GLY A 280 5.98 -0.33 6.91
N GLU A 281 6.58 0.68 6.32
CA GLU A 281 7.26 0.58 5.03
C GLU A 281 8.51 1.46 5.03
N THR A 282 9.69 0.83 5.21
CA THR A 282 10.97 1.51 5.11
C THR A 282 11.41 1.64 3.65
N THR A 283 12.45 2.41 3.40
CA THR A 283 13.02 2.63 2.07
C THR A 283 14.50 2.26 2.05
N VAL A 284 15.03 2.00 0.86
CA VAL A 284 16.46 1.79 0.63
C VAL A 284 16.95 2.82 -0.36
N THR A 285 17.91 3.62 0.04
CA THR A 285 18.67 4.46 -0.88
C THR A 285 19.72 3.61 -1.59
N VAL A 286 19.44 3.26 -2.83
CA VAL A 286 20.33 2.42 -3.64
C VAL A 286 21.52 3.23 -4.12
N THR A 287 22.70 2.91 -3.64
CA THR A 287 23.98 3.51 -4.04
C THR A 287 24.92 2.50 -4.70
N GLY A 288 24.68 1.21 -4.50
CA GLY A 288 25.43 0.09 -5.05
C GLY A 288 24.75 -0.53 -6.27
N THR A 289 25.26 -1.70 -6.65
CA THR A 289 24.76 -2.50 -7.79
C THR A 289 24.18 -3.85 -7.37
N GLY A 290 24.11 -4.11 -6.06
CA GLY A 290 23.66 -5.37 -5.51
C GLY A 290 22.15 -5.58 -5.62
N ALA A 291 21.69 -6.73 -5.15
CA ALA A 291 20.30 -7.13 -5.11
C ALA A 291 19.82 -7.29 -3.67
N GLY A 292 18.56 -6.91 -3.41
CA GLY A 292 17.93 -7.01 -2.10
C GLY A 292 16.66 -6.19 -2.02
N GLY A 293 16.24 -5.98 -0.80
CA GLY A 293 15.09 -5.16 -0.48
C GLY A 293 15.22 -4.59 0.94
N ARG A 294 14.22 -3.85 1.35
CA ARG A 294 14.20 -3.13 2.62
C ARG A 294 14.21 -4.04 3.85
N ASN A 295 13.53 -5.19 3.77
CA ASN A 295 13.49 -6.14 4.89
C ASN A 295 14.83 -6.86 5.07
N LEU A 296 15.47 -7.27 3.98
CA LEU A 296 16.80 -7.87 4.01
C LEU A 296 17.86 -6.87 4.50
N GLU A 297 17.80 -5.63 4.03
CA GLU A 297 18.75 -4.59 4.45
C GLU A 297 18.57 -4.21 5.94
N LEU A 298 17.33 -4.10 6.39
CA LEU A 298 16.98 -3.89 7.80
C LEU A 298 17.52 -5.04 8.67
N ALA A 299 17.27 -6.30 8.26
CA ALA A 299 17.71 -7.49 9.00
C ALA A 299 19.24 -7.57 9.07
N LEU A 300 19.95 -7.25 7.98
CA LEU A 300 21.42 -7.24 7.97
C LEU A 300 21.99 -6.18 8.93
N ALA A 301 21.46 -4.97 8.88
CA ALA A 301 21.86 -3.90 9.79
C ALA A 301 21.56 -4.25 11.25
N PHE A 302 20.40 -4.82 11.54
CA PHE A 302 20.06 -5.32 12.87
C PHE A 302 21.03 -6.39 13.36
N ALA A 303 21.35 -7.40 12.52
CA ALA A 303 22.27 -8.47 12.86
C ALA A 303 23.68 -7.97 13.21
N MET A 304 24.15 -6.93 12.50
CA MET A 304 25.46 -6.31 12.78
C MET A 304 25.49 -5.67 14.17
N GLU A 305 24.41 -5.04 14.61
CA GLU A 305 24.33 -4.38 15.93
C GLU A 305 24.27 -5.42 17.09
N ILE A 306 23.59 -6.54 16.88
CA ILE A 306 23.42 -7.57 17.93
C ILE A 306 24.51 -8.65 17.89
N GLN A 307 25.54 -8.48 17.08
CA GLN A 307 26.60 -9.48 16.91
C GLN A 307 27.17 -9.97 18.26
N GLY A 308 27.17 -11.29 18.47
CA GLY A 308 27.68 -11.91 19.69
C GLY A 308 26.74 -11.86 20.89
N LEU A 309 25.58 -11.25 20.79
CA LEU A 309 24.56 -11.19 21.84
C LEU A 309 23.62 -12.37 21.73
N PRO A 310 23.63 -13.34 22.67
CA PRO A 310 22.70 -14.47 22.63
C PRO A 310 21.27 -14.04 22.99
N GLY A 311 20.29 -14.81 22.55
CA GLY A 311 18.89 -14.66 22.95
C GLY A 311 18.18 -13.43 22.37
N ILE A 312 18.67 -12.88 21.26
CA ILE A 312 17.95 -11.88 20.47
C ILE A 312 17.79 -12.44 19.07
N THR A 313 16.54 -12.47 18.58
CA THR A 313 16.22 -12.91 17.22
C THR A 313 15.25 -11.91 16.59
N LEU A 314 15.48 -11.54 15.35
CA LEU A 314 14.59 -10.70 14.54
C LEU A 314 14.11 -11.50 13.33
N LEU A 315 12.81 -11.45 13.06
CA LEU A 315 12.21 -11.63 11.73
C LEU A 315 11.90 -10.26 11.14
N SER A 316 12.31 -9.98 9.91
CA SER A 316 11.79 -8.84 9.10
C SER A 316 11.32 -9.36 7.76
N ALA A 317 10.06 -9.08 7.39
CA ALA A 317 9.46 -9.62 6.18
C ALA A 317 8.35 -8.74 5.60
N GLY A 318 8.27 -8.68 4.27
CA GLY A 318 7.12 -8.15 3.54
C GLY A 318 5.95 -9.14 3.59
N THR A 319 4.77 -8.65 3.97
CA THR A 319 3.57 -9.50 4.10
C THR A 319 3.06 -10.05 2.78
N ASP A 320 3.45 -9.49 1.63
CA ASP A 320 3.13 -9.99 0.29
C ASP A 320 4.04 -11.13 -0.18
N GLY A 321 5.08 -11.46 0.60
CA GLY A 321 6.03 -12.52 0.31
C GLY A 321 7.19 -12.10 -0.60
N ARG A 322 7.39 -10.79 -0.80
CA ARG A 322 8.46 -10.22 -1.62
C ARG A 322 9.23 -9.13 -0.90
N ASP A 323 10.51 -8.99 -1.23
CA ASP A 323 11.35 -7.92 -0.72
C ASP A 323 12.20 -7.29 -1.84
N GLY A 324 11.77 -6.13 -2.32
CA GLY A 324 12.41 -5.42 -3.42
C GLY A 324 12.44 -6.24 -4.71
N SER A 325 13.65 -6.53 -5.21
CA SER A 325 13.88 -7.34 -6.41
C SER A 325 14.00 -8.85 -6.15
N ALA A 326 13.94 -9.28 -4.88
CA ALA A 326 14.14 -10.66 -4.48
C ALA A 326 12.80 -11.41 -4.31
N ASP A 327 12.74 -12.67 -4.76
CA ASP A 327 11.59 -13.55 -4.57
C ASP A 327 11.62 -14.23 -3.18
N VAL A 328 11.83 -13.42 -2.15
CA VAL A 328 11.84 -13.81 -0.73
C VAL A 328 11.09 -12.75 0.08
N ALA A 329 10.44 -13.16 1.16
CA ALA A 329 9.71 -12.21 2.01
C ALA A 329 10.65 -11.33 2.85
N GLY A 330 11.81 -11.87 3.25
CA GLY A 330 12.76 -11.20 4.13
C GLY A 330 13.75 -12.15 4.75
N ALA A 331 14.18 -11.87 5.99
CA ALA A 331 15.14 -12.72 6.71
C ALA A 331 14.84 -12.84 8.20
N VAL A 332 15.34 -13.96 8.78
CA VAL A 332 15.50 -14.18 10.23
C VAL A 332 16.98 -14.09 10.58
N VAL A 333 17.31 -13.34 11.62
CA VAL A 333 18.67 -13.13 12.09
C VAL A 333 18.75 -13.20 13.62
N ASP A 334 19.92 -13.56 14.12
CA ASP A 334 20.25 -13.62 15.54
C ASP A 334 21.67 -13.13 15.83
N GLY A 335 22.10 -13.19 17.10
CA GLY A 335 23.45 -12.79 17.52
C GLY A 335 24.59 -13.60 16.93
N GLY A 336 24.31 -14.80 16.39
CA GLY A 336 25.28 -15.68 15.73
C GLY A 336 25.43 -15.44 14.23
N THR A 337 24.46 -14.76 13.61
CA THR A 337 24.37 -14.60 12.15
C THR A 337 25.65 -14.00 11.54
N ILE A 338 26.20 -12.94 12.12
CA ILE A 338 27.40 -12.27 11.58
C ILE A 338 28.67 -13.10 11.77
N ALA A 339 28.80 -13.76 12.93
CA ALA A 339 29.96 -14.65 13.18
C ALA A 339 29.94 -15.84 12.20
N GLY A 340 28.79 -16.43 11.97
CA GLY A 340 28.60 -17.52 10.99
C GLY A 340 28.91 -17.10 9.55
N ALA A 341 28.54 -15.87 9.16
CA ALA A 341 28.84 -15.30 7.85
C ALA A 341 30.35 -15.05 7.67
N ARG A 342 31.00 -14.44 8.65
CA ARG A 342 32.47 -14.19 8.63
C ARG A 342 33.28 -15.48 8.56
N ALA A 343 32.85 -16.54 9.25
CA ALA A 343 33.50 -17.85 9.15
C ALA A 343 33.44 -18.46 7.72
N ARG A 344 32.53 -17.98 6.89
CA ARG A 344 32.39 -18.33 5.45
C ARG A 344 33.06 -17.30 4.53
N GLY A 345 33.81 -16.34 5.08
CA GLY A 345 34.53 -15.31 4.33
C GLY A 345 33.65 -14.15 3.83
N LEU A 346 32.43 -13.98 4.38
CA LEU A 346 31.55 -12.89 4.00
C LEU A 346 31.80 -11.65 4.87
N ASP A 347 31.97 -10.48 4.29
CA ASP A 347 32.01 -9.21 5.02
C ASP A 347 30.64 -8.53 4.96
N PRO A 348 29.84 -8.52 6.05
CA PRO A 348 28.51 -7.94 6.07
C PRO A 348 28.51 -6.44 5.74
N ALA A 349 29.59 -5.70 6.03
CA ALA A 349 29.69 -4.27 5.76
C ALA A 349 29.79 -3.99 4.24
N GLU A 350 30.56 -4.80 3.50
CA GLU A 350 30.65 -4.68 2.03
C GLU A 350 29.30 -4.95 1.36
N TYR A 351 28.59 -6.02 1.79
CA TYR A 351 27.27 -6.32 1.25
C TYR A 351 26.25 -5.21 1.54
N LEU A 352 26.25 -4.67 2.77
CA LEU A 352 25.37 -3.57 3.14
C LEU A 352 25.67 -2.29 2.35
N ALA A 353 26.95 -1.96 2.16
CA ALA A 353 27.39 -0.80 1.38
C ALA A 353 27.01 -0.88 -0.09
N ASN A 354 27.01 -2.10 -0.66
CA ASN A 354 26.63 -2.35 -2.07
C ASN A 354 25.12 -2.59 -2.26
N ASN A 355 24.27 -2.46 -1.21
CA ASN A 355 22.85 -2.83 -1.25
C ASN A 355 22.63 -4.29 -1.73
N ASP A 356 23.52 -5.24 -1.32
CA ASP A 356 23.53 -6.63 -1.79
C ASP A 356 23.14 -7.63 -0.67
N SER A 357 22.17 -7.23 0.12
CA SER A 357 21.68 -8.02 1.25
C SER A 357 21.10 -9.38 0.83
N TYR A 358 20.55 -9.51 -0.38
CA TYR A 358 20.07 -10.79 -0.89
C TYR A 358 21.23 -11.80 -1.10
N ALA A 359 22.31 -11.38 -1.75
CA ALA A 359 23.47 -12.24 -1.96
C ALA A 359 24.15 -12.64 -0.64
N PHE A 360 24.13 -11.74 0.37
CA PHE A 360 24.57 -12.04 1.71
C PHE A 360 23.76 -13.19 2.32
N PHE A 361 22.45 -13.03 2.45
CA PHE A 361 21.60 -14.04 3.10
C PHE A 361 21.49 -15.35 2.31
N ARG A 362 21.61 -15.31 1.00
CA ARG A 362 21.70 -16.54 0.18
C ARG A 362 22.89 -17.42 0.57
N GLN A 363 24.00 -16.83 1.01
CA GLN A 363 25.21 -17.53 1.43
C GLN A 363 25.24 -17.75 2.96
N ALA A 364 24.84 -16.74 3.74
CA ALA A 364 24.82 -16.83 5.19
C ALA A 364 23.67 -17.70 5.73
N GLY A 365 22.56 -17.78 5.00
CA GLY A 365 21.31 -18.41 5.46
C GLY A 365 20.36 -17.38 6.08
N GLY A 366 19.20 -17.86 6.52
CA GLY A 366 18.18 -17.04 7.21
C GLY A 366 17.12 -16.42 6.31
N LEU A 367 17.13 -16.70 4.99
CA LEU A 367 16.06 -16.24 4.09
C LEU A 367 14.70 -16.83 4.46
N VAL A 368 13.67 -15.98 4.44
CA VAL A 368 12.26 -16.37 4.59
C VAL A 368 11.61 -16.38 3.21
N ILE A 369 11.18 -17.56 2.78
CA ILE A 369 10.59 -17.81 1.47
C ILE A 369 9.17 -18.30 1.67
N THR A 370 8.18 -17.50 1.33
CA THR A 370 6.76 -17.85 1.44
C THR A 370 6.10 -18.07 0.08
N GLY A 371 6.69 -17.51 -0.97
CA GLY A 371 5.98 -17.24 -2.22
C GLY A 371 4.93 -16.14 -2.04
N PRO A 372 4.15 -15.82 -3.08
CA PRO A 372 3.08 -14.83 -2.99
C PRO A 372 2.03 -15.24 -1.95
N THR A 373 1.72 -14.36 -0.99
CA THR A 373 0.79 -14.63 0.12
C THR A 373 -0.66 -14.30 -0.22
N GLY A 374 -0.89 -13.58 -1.31
CA GLY A 374 -2.22 -13.10 -1.72
C GLY A 374 -2.72 -11.88 -0.94
N THR A 375 -1.91 -11.33 -0.02
CA THR A 375 -2.21 -10.11 0.71
C THR A 375 -1.02 -9.14 0.66
N ASN A 376 -1.26 -7.87 1.02
CA ASN A 376 -0.20 -6.89 1.26
C ASN A 376 -0.71 -5.88 2.30
N VAL A 377 -0.11 -5.92 3.48
CA VAL A 377 -0.31 -4.94 4.55
C VAL A 377 1.04 -4.38 5.00
N MET A 378 1.96 -4.16 4.05
CA MET A 378 3.33 -3.66 4.26
C MET A 378 4.23 -4.70 4.96
N ASP A 379 5.22 -4.22 5.70
CA ASP A 379 6.22 -5.06 6.36
C ASP A 379 5.86 -5.34 7.81
N ILE A 380 6.37 -6.45 8.32
CA ILE A 380 6.26 -6.83 9.73
C ILE A 380 7.67 -7.19 10.25
N GLN A 381 7.98 -6.69 11.45
CA GLN A 381 9.16 -7.11 12.21
C GLN A 381 8.69 -7.70 13.53
N VAL A 382 9.23 -8.88 13.85
CA VAL A 382 9.00 -9.56 15.13
C VAL A 382 10.36 -9.80 15.77
N ILE A 383 10.54 -9.32 16.99
CA ILE A 383 11.78 -9.47 17.75
C ILE A 383 11.49 -10.24 19.02
N ILE A 384 12.20 -11.33 19.22
CA ILE A 384 12.17 -12.11 20.46
C ILE A 384 13.44 -11.84 21.25
N VAL A 385 13.28 -11.48 22.52
CA VAL A 385 14.37 -11.33 23.48
C VAL A 385 14.22 -12.38 24.57
N ASP A 386 15.08 -13.38 24.56
CA ASP A 386 15.10 -14.49 25.50
C ASP A 386 16.54 -14.72 26.04
N ARG A 387 17.10 -13.66 26.66
CA ARG A 387 18.46 -13.71 27.23
C ARG A 387 18.48 -14.54 28.50
N SER A 388 19.49 -15.40 28.63
CA SER A 388 19.87 -15.96 29.93
C SER A 388 20.35 -14.82 30.86
N GLU A 389 20.02 -14.92 32.14
CA GLU A 389 20.57 -14.00 33.15
C GLU A 389 22.11 -14.09 33.21
#